data_ab9c6958e709249e8d18362179a0ecce
#
_entry.id   ab9c6958e709249e8d18362179a0ecce
#
_cell.length_a   1.000
_cell.length_b   1.000
_cell.length_c   1.000
_cell.angle_alpha   90.00
_cell.angle_beta   90.00
_cell.angle_gamma   90.00
#
_symmetry.space_group_name_H-M   'P 1'
#
loop_
_entity.id
_entity.type
_entity.pdbx_description
1 polymer ?
#
loop_
_entity_poly.entity_id
_entity_poly.type
_entity_poly.pdbx_seq_one_letter_code
_entity_poly.pdbx_strand_id
1 'polypeptide(L)'
;PKTPKKNVKIYTDSELTRIFDSTVSRTPLLTARNKLIISLMLDSGLRRNEVCLIKYSDIDFENCMLNVHGKGRKDRLVPIGSLTMQCLEEYRSLCQFESEFLLVDKSGSPLSNNAVKLFMAKMQKKLGFEFSSHKLRHNFATNYIIDHYDKYGYFDSYTLMVLLGHEEISTTERYVHYGKQVIASRERCSHLDRVFLDSQKSVSK
;
A
#
# COMPACT_ATOMS: atom_id res chain seq x y z
N PRO A 1 5.36 30.25 10.91
CA PRO A 1 4.74 29.23 11.74
C PRO A 1 4.76 27.90 10.96
N LYS A 2 5.49 26.90 11.50
CA LYS A 2 5.50 25.54 10.91
C LYS A 2 4.13 24.93 11.16
N THR A 3 3.40 24.60 10.12
CA THR A 3 2.14 23.83 10.18
C THR A 3 2.39 22.56 10.98
N PRO A 4 1.56 22.19 11.96
CA PRO A 4 1.74 20.95 12.70
C PRO A 4 1.74 19.77 11.73
N LYS A 5 2.76 18.91 11.81
CA LYS A 5 2.87 17.71 11.00
C LYS A 5 1.64 16.84 11.31
N LYS A 6 0.71 16.72 10.34
CA LYS A 6 -0.43 15.80 10.43
C LYS A 6 0.11 14.39 10.73
N ASN A 7 -0.31 13.80 11.84
CA ASN A 7 -0.02 12.39 12.11
C ASN A 7 -0.56 11.54 10.96
N VAL A 8 0.31 10.78 10.33
CA VAL A 8 -0.06 9.90 9.21
C VAL A 8 -0.79 8.69 9.81
N LYS A 9 -2.11 8.78 9.95
CA LYS A 9 -2.92 7.65 10.40
C LYS A 9 -2.94 6.58 9.31
N ILE A 10 -2.52 5.35 9.62
CA ILE A 10 -2.71 4.18 8.73
C ILE A 10 -4.15 3.69 8.83
N TYR A 11 -4.60 2.95 7.79
CA TYR A 11 -5.91 2.31 7.85
C TYR A 11 -5.90 1.16 8.86
N THR A 12 -6.99 1.04 9.59
CA THR A 12 -7.26 -0.15 10.42
C THR A 12 -7.69 -1.32 9.54
N ASP A 13 -7.66 -2.54 10.07
CA ASP A 13 -8.12 -3.74 9.34
C ASP A 13 -9.57 -3.60 8.89
N SER A 14 -10.45 -3.02 9.73
CA SER A 14 -11.82 -2.74 9.37
C SER A 14 -11.97 -1.69 8.26
N GLU A 15 -11.12 -0.67 8.24
CA GLU A 15 -11.07 0.31 7.14
C GLU A 15 -10.57 -0.34 5.84
N LEU A 16 -9.57 -1.23 5.90
CA LEU A 16 -9.08 -1.99 4.75
C LEU A 16 -10.18 -2.90 4.18
N THR A 17 -10.89 -3.66 5.02
CA THR A 17 -12.04 -4.47 4.60
C THR A 17 -13.09 -3.62 3.90
N ARG A 18 -13.48 -2.48 4.50
CA ARG A 18 -14.44 -1.54 3.88
C ARG A 18 -13.95 -0.96 2.55
N ILE A 19 -12.64 -0.74 2.40
CA ILE A 19 -12.05 -0.29 1.14
C ILE A 19 -12.27 -1.35 0.06
N PHE A 20 -11.94 -2.61 0.33
CA PHE A 20 -12.11 -3.71 -0.63
C PHE A 20 -13.59 -3.96 -0.96
N ASP A 21 -14.48 -3.99 0.02
CA ASP A 21 -15.94 -4.13 -0.19
C ASP A 21 -16.52 -2.99 -1.04
N SER A 22 -15.94 -1.80 -0.89
CA SER A 22 -16.37 -0.61 -1.62
C SER A 22 -15.95 -0.61 -3.10
N THR A 23 -15.08 -1.53 -3.53
CA THR A 23 -14.66 -1.67 -4.95
C THR A 23 -15.76 -2.19 -5.86
N VAL A 24 -16.79 -2.84 -5.29
CA VAL A 24 -17.92 -3.41 -6.05
C VAL A 24 -18.53 -2.35 -6.96
N SER A 25 -18.66 -2.71 -8.22
CA SER A 25 -19.11 -1.86 -9.31
C SER A 25 -20.19 -2.55 -10.17
N ARG A 26 -20.59 -1.90 -11.27
CA ARG A 26 -21.71 -2.36 -12.11
C ARG A 26 -21.45 -3.69 -12.82
N THR A 27 -20.20 -4.00 -13.09
CA THR A 27 -19.81 -5.24 -13.78
C THR A 27 -18.69 -5.95 -13.02
N PRO A 28 -18.57 -7.30 -13.14
CA PRO A 28 -17.46 -8.05 -12.57
C PRO A 28 -16.10 -7.50 -12.99
N LEU A 29 -15.91 -7.19 -14.28
CA LEU A 29 -14.67 -6.63 -14.83
C LEU A 29 -14.28 -5.31 -14.12
N LEU A 30 -15.25 -4.39 -13.92
CA LEU A 30 -14.96 -3.12 -13.23
C LEU A 30 -14.65 -3.34 -11.75
N THR A 31 -15.28 -4.32 -11.12
CA THR A 31 -14.99 -4.69 -9.73
C THR A 31 -13.57 -5.23 -9.61
N ALA A 32 -13.20 -6.20 -10.43
CA ALA A 32 -11.86 -6.79 -10.47
C ALA A 32 -10.79 -5.72 -10.76
N ARG A 33 -11.03 -4.84 -11.74
CA ARG A 33 -10.14 -3.71 -12.03
C ARG A 33 -9.94 -2.78 -10.83
N ASN A 34 -11.02 -2.45 -10.15
CA ASN A 34 -10.98 -1.57 -8.97
C ASN A 34 -10.20 -2.21 -7.82
N LYS A 35 -10.42 -3.50 -7.56
CA LYS A 35 -9.66 -4.27 -6.57
C LYS A 35 -8.17 -4.26 -6.92
N LEU A 36 -7.83 -4.57 -8.17
CA LEU A 36 -6.42 -4.63 -8.62
C LEU A 36 -5.73 -3.26 -8.49
N ILE A 37 -6.38 -2.15 -8.85
CA ILE A 37 -5.80 -0.80 -8.68
C ILE A 37 -5.47 -0.54 -7.20
N ILE A 38 -6.37 -0.89 -6.29
CA ILE A 38 -6.17 -0.66 -4.85
C ILE A 38 -5.09 -1.57 -4.30
N SER A 39 -5.12 -2.86 -4.64
CA SER A 39 -4.14 -3.83 -4.15
C SER A 39 -2.72 -3.47 -4.62
N LEU A 40 -2.51 -3.11 -5.88
CA LEU A 40 -1.22 -2.64 -6.39
C LEU A 40 -0.66 -1.43 -5.61
N MET A 41 -1.52 -0.49 -5.21
CA MET A 41 -1.08 0.67 -4.43
C MET A 41 -0.82 0.35 -2.95
N LEU A 42 -1.60 -0.57 -2.36
CA LEU A 42 -1.46 -0.95 -0.94
C LEU A 42 -0.34 -1.95 -0.71
N ASP A 43 -0.09 -2.84 -1.66
CA ASP A 43 0.82 -3.96 -1.52
C ASP A 43 2.23 -3.67 -2.10
N SER A 44 2.30 -2.93 -3.20
CA SER A 44 3.57 -2.59 -3.87
C SER A 44 3.92 -1.10 -3.82
N GLY A 45 3.09 -0.30 -3.19
CA GLY A 45 3.32 1.13 -2.98
C GLY A 45 3.42 1.97 -4.26
N LEU A 46 2.79 1.54 -5.35
CA LEU A 46 2.88 2.21 -6.64
C LEU A 46 2.26 3.61 -6.63
N ARG A 47 2.84 4.50 -7.43
CA ARG A 47 2.23 5.80 -7.74
C ARG A 47 1.07 5.60 -8.72
N ARG A 48 0.07 6.48 -8.65
CA ARG A 48 -1.10 6.42 -9.54
C ARG A 48 -0.73 6.33 -11.03
N ASN A 49 0.25 7.11 -11.47
CA ASN A 49 0.69 7.08 -12.87
C ASN A 49 1.42 5.77 -13.22
N GLU A 50 2.19 5.21 -12.28
CA GLU A 50 2.86 3.92 -12.47
C GLU A 50 1.85 2.81 -12.70
N VAL A 51 0.78 2.76 -11.87
CA VAL A 51 -0.31 1.77 -12.03
C VAL A 51 -0.96 1.83 -13.41
N CYS A 52 -1.12 3.02 -13.99
CA CYS A 52 -1.71 3.17 -15.31
C CYS A 52 -0.82 2.67 -16.47
N LEU A 53 0.48 2.61 -16.24
CA LEU A 53 1.48 2.32 -17.28
C LEU A 53 2.04 0.91 -17.22
N ILE A 54 1.59 0.07 -16.27
CA ILE A 54 2.02 -1.33 -16.17
C ILE A 54 1.67 -2.07 -17.46
N LYS A 55 2.64 -2.79 -18.02
CA LYS A 55 2.45 -3.74 -19.11
C LYS A 55 2.50 -5.16 -18.60
N TYR A 56 1.90 -6.09 -19.32
CA TYR A 56 2.02 -7.52 -19.00
C TYR A 56 3.48 -8.00 -19.03
N SER A 57 4.31 -7.42 -19.92
CA SER A 57 5.75 -7.71 -20.01
C SER A 57 6.56 -7.26 -18.79
N ASP A 58 6.01 -6.38 -17.94
CA ASP A 58 6.67 -5.90 -16.74
C ASP A 58 6.48 -6.85 -15.55
N ILE A 59 5.60 -7.87 -15.70
CA ILE A 59 5.21 -8.77 -14.63
C ILE A 59 5.93 -10.10 -14.78
N ASP A 60 6.73 -10.45 -13.81
CA ASP A 60 7.27 -11.79 -13.63
C ASP A 60 6.27 -12.60 -12.77
N PHE A 61 5.47 -13.42 -13.45
CA PHE A 61 4.42 -14.23 -12.83
C PHE A 61 5.01 -15.37 -11.99
N GLU A 62 6.19 -15.88 -12.37
CA GLU A 62 6.84 -16.98 -11.67
C GLU A 62 7.40 -16.54 -10.32
N ASN A 63 8.08 -15.39 -10.30
CA ASN A 63 8.71 -14.84 -9.11
C ASN A 63 7.83 -13.82 -8.36
N CYS A 64 6.62 -13.54 -8.85
CA CYS A 64 5.70 -12.53 -8.29
C CYS A 64 6.36 -11.16 -8.14
N MET A 65 7.04 -10.69 -9.19
CA MET A 65 7.75 -9.41 -9.20
C MET A 65 7.20 -8.50 -10.30
N LEU A 66 7.24 -7.20 -10.07
CA LEU A 66 6.84 -6.18 -11.03
C LEU A 66 8.02 -5.23 -11.28
N ASN A 67 8.40 -5.06 -12.54
CA ASN A 67 9.32 -4.02 -12.97
C ASN A 67 8.57 -2.70 -13.14
N VAL A 68 8.85 -1.72 -12.31
CA VAL A 68 8.20 -0.41 -12.32
C VAL A 68 9.09 0.60 -12.99
N HIS A 69 8.64 1.15 -14.11
CA HIS A 69 9.37 2.18 -14.86
C HIS A 69 9.24 3.54 -14.19
N GLY A 70 10.36 4.07 -13.72
CA GLY A 70 10.45 5.34 -13.01
C GLY A 70 10.78 6.52 -13.93
N LYS A 71 10.62 7.72 -13.41
CA LYS A 71 11.05 8.96 -14.10
C LYS A 71 12.56 8.95 -14.31
N GLY A 72 13.04 9.25 -15.52
CA GLY A 72 14.47 9.32 -15.83
C GLY A 72 15.13 7.95 -16.01
N ARG A 73 14.40 6.91 -16.43
CA ARG A 73 14.89 5.53 -16.63
C ARG A 73 15.45 4.88 -15.35
N LYS A 74 14.92 5.24 -14.20
CA LYS A 74 15.23 4.59 -12.93
C LYS A 74 14.17 3.53 -12.65
N ASP A 75 14.35 2.36 -13.26
CA ASP A 75 13.47 1.22 -13.06
C ASP A 75 13.75 0.56 -11.70
N ARG A 76 12.73 -0.06 -11.13
CA ARG A 76 12.84 -0.79 -9.88
C ARG A 76 11.96 -2.04 -9.89
N LEU A 77 12.44 -3.08 -9.23
CA LEU A 77 11.66 -4.28 -8.98
C LEU A 77 10.91 -4.12 -7.65
N VAL A 78 9.62 -4.44 -7.66
CA VAL A 78 8.79 -4.48 -6.46
C VAL A 78 8.10 -5.84 -6.37
N PRO A 79 7.99 -6.44 -5.16
CA PRO A 79 7.25 -7.68 -4.99
C PRO A 79 5.75 -7.43 -5.13
N ILE A 80 5.04 -8.46 -5.60
CA ILE A 80 3.58 -8.52 -5.66
C ILE A 80 3.13 -9.60 -4.68
N GLY A 81 2.32 -9.25 -3.69
CA GLY A 81 1.77 -10.20 -2.73
C GLY A 81 0.69 -11.10 -3.33
N SER A 82 0.42 -12.23 -2.68
CA SER A 82 -0.50 -13.26 -3.16
C SER A 82 -1.91 -12.73 -3.42
N LEU A 83 -2.43 -11.83 -2.58
CA LEU A 83 -3.75 -11.24 -2.80
C LEU A 83 -3.78 -10.37 -4.07
N THR A 84 -2.73 -9.61 -4.31
CA THR A 84 -2.61 -8.77 -5.52
C THR A 84 -2.48 -9.62 -6.77
N MET A 85 -1.74 -10.73 -6.71
CA MET A 85 -1.67 -11.72 -7.80
C MET A 85 -3.05 -12.33 -8.09
N GLN A 86 -3.82 -12.71 -7.07
CA GLN A 86 -5.20 -13.19 -7.24
C GLN A 86 -6.10 -12.13 -7.90
N CYS A 87 -6.02 -10.87 -7.47
CA CYS A 87 -6.77 -9.77 -8.09
C CYS A 87 -6.37 -9.56 -9.55
N LEU A 88 -5.10 -9.74 -9.87
CA LEU A 88 -4.57 -9.64 -11.24
C LEU A 88 -5.11 -10.76 -12.13
N GLU A 89 -5.10 -11.99 -11.66
CA GLU A 89 -5.63 -13.16 -12.37
C GLU A 89 -7.15 -13.04 -12.56
N GLU A 90 -7.90 -12.62 -11.52
CA GLU A 90 -9.34 -12.34 -11.62
C GLU A 90 -9.61 -11.29 -12.70
N TYR A 91 -8.88 -10.17 -12.69
CA TYR A 91 -9.05 -9.14 -13.70
C TYR A 91 -8.71 -9.64 -15.12
N ARG A 92 -7.58 -10.34 -15.27
CA ARG A 92 -7.12 -10.91 -16.54
C ARG A 92 -8.14 -11.87 -17.13
N SER A 93 -8.74 -12.74 -16.32
CA SER A 93 -9.75 -13.72 -16.77
C SER A 93 -11.04 -13.06 -17.28
N LEU A 94 -11.37 -11.87 -16.80
CA LEU A 94 -12.57 -11.11 -17.17
C LEU A 94 -12.31 -10.10 -18.30
N CYS A 95 -11.04 -9.71 -18.52
CA CYS A 95 -10.67 -8.71 -19.50
C CYS A 95 -10.57 -9.35 -20.91
N GLN A 96 -11.45 -8.94 -21.82
CA GLN A 96 -11.49 -9.46 -23.19
C GLN A 96 -10.71 -8.58 -24.18
N PHE A 97 -10.08 -7.50 -23.72
CA PHE A 97 -9.31 -6.60 -24.58
C PHE A 97 -7.89 -7.12 -24.77
N GLU A 98 -7.46 -7.17 -26.03
CA GLU A 98 -6.05 -7.37 -26.38
C GLU A 98 -5.31 -6.04 -26.19
N SER A 99 -4.41 -5.98 -25.22
CA SER A 99 -3.62 -4.79 -24.91
C SER A 99 -2.28 -5.19 -24.32
N GLU A 100 -1.23 -4.45 -24.63
CA GLU A 100 0.06 -4.60 -23.92
C GLU A 100 -0.02 -4.09 -22.46
N PHE A 101 -0.96 -3.17 -22.19
CA PHE A 101 -1.14 -2.60 -20.86
C PHE A 101 -2.04 -3.47 -19.98
N LEU A 102 -1.63 -3.60 -18.71
CA LEU A 102 -2.39 -4.38 -17.73
C LEU A 102 -3.80 -3.82 -17.53
N LEU A 103 -3.92 -2.51 -17.32
CA LEU A 103 -5.20 -1.87 -17.01
C LEU A 103 -5.70 -1.07 -18.21
N VAL A 104 -6.90 -1.39 -18.64
CA VAL A 104 -7.53 -0.75 -19.80
C VAL A 104 -8.87 -0.11 -19.45
N ASP A 105 -9.29 0.83 -20.26
CA ASP A 105 -10.62 1.41 -20.24
C ASP A 105 -11.64 0.57 -21.02
N LYS A 106 -12.83 1.08 -21.21
CA LYS A 106 -13.92 0.41 -21.95
C LYS A 106 -13.68 0.27 -23.46
N SER A 107 -12.67 0.93 -24.00
CA SER A 107 -12.27 0.84 -25.42
C SER A 107 -11.02 -0.04 -25.64
N GLY A 108 -10.46 -0.62 -24.56
CA GLY A 108 -9.19 -1.37 -24.63
C GLY A 108 -7.95 -0.47 -24.63
N SER A 109 -8.12 0.85 -24.50
CA SER A 109 -7.00 1.79 -24.38
C SER A 109 -6.44 1.80 -22.96
N PRO A 110 -5.16 2.17 -22.76
CA PRO A 110 -4.56 2.25 -21.42
C PRO A 110 -5.40 3.11 -20.48
N LEU A 111 -5.60 2.66 -19.26
CA LEU A 111 -6.38 3.38 -18.25
C LEU A 111 -5.71 4.72 -17.92
N SER A 112 -6.43 5.82 -18.13
CA SER A 112 -5.86 7.14 -17.91
C SER A 112 -5.68 7.47 -16.43
N ASN A 113 -4.66 8.27 -16.12
CA ASN A 113 -4.40 8.80 -14.79
C ASN A 113 -5.61 9.57 -14.23
N ASN A 114 -6.37 10.27 -15.11
CA ASN A 114 -7.59 10.96 -14.71
C ASN A 114 -8.71 9.99 -14.33
N ALA A 115 -8.87 8.89 -15.04
CA ALA A 115 -9.85 7.84 -14.70
C ALA A 115 -9.59 7.27 -13.31
N VAL A 116 -8.33 6.98 -12.96
CA VAL A 116 -7.95 6.53 -11.61
C VAL A 116 -8.19 7.64 -10.58
N LYS A 117 -7.88 8.90 -10.88
CA LYS A 117 -8.19 10.04 -9.99
C LYS A 117 -9.68 10.14 -9.67
N LEU A 118 -10.53 10.04 -10.69
CA LEU A 118 -11.99 10.07 -10.51
C LEU A 118 -12.50 8.86 -9.71
N PHE A 119 -11.95 7.68 -9.97
CA PHE A 119 -12.24 6.47 -9.19
C PHE A 119 -11.89 6.70 -7.70
N MET A 120 -10.70 7.21 -7.38
CA MET A 120 -10.29 7.51 -6.00
C MET A 120 -11.23 8.51 -5.33
N ALA A 121 -11.62 9.59 -6.04
CA ALA A 121 -12.55 10.58 -5.51
C ALA A 121 -13.95 9.99 -5.22
N LYS A 122 -14.43 9.10 -6.09
CA LYS A 122 -15.69 8.37 -5.88
C LYS A 122 -15.60 7.44 -4.67
N MET A 123 -14.51 6.71 -4.52
CA MET A 123 -14.25 5.85 -3.38
C MET A 123 -14.22 6.64 -2.07
N GLN A 124 -13.52 7.79 -2.04
CA GLN A 124 -13.47 8.65 -0.85
C GLN A 124 -14.87 9.10 -0.40
N LYS A 125 -15.75 9.48 -1.35
CA LYS A 125 -17.15 9.83 -1.02
C LYS A 125 -17.93 8.64 -0.44
N LYS A 126 -17.72 7.44 -0.99
CA LYS A 126 -18.39 6.21 -0.53
C LYS A 126 -17.93 5.77 0.85
N LEU A 127 -16.64 5.91 1.13
CA LEU A 127 -16.02 5.47 2.38
C LEU A 127 -16.29 6.40 3.55
N GLY A 128 -16.41 7.72 3.31
CA GLY A 128 -16.63 8.72 4.35
C GLY A 128 -15.40 9.04 5.21
N PHE A 129 -14.20 8.52 4.84
CA PHE A 129 -12.92 8.84 5.46
C PHE A 129 -11.86 9.18 4.41
N GLU A 130 -10.70 9.70 4.85
CA GLU A 130 -9.61 10.11 3.96
C GLU A 130 -9.11 8.94 3.11
N PHE A 131 -9.30 9.03 1.79
CA PHE A 131 -8.91 8.00 0.83
C PHE A 131 -8.33 8.62 -0.43
N SER A 132 -7.12 8.23 -0.79
CA SER A 132 -6.44 8.71 -2.00
C SER A 132 -5.30 7.76 -2.39
N SER A 133 -4.85 7.83 -3.64
CA SER A 133 -3.67 7.08 -4.08
C SER A 133 -2.42 7.38 -3.24
N HIS A 134 -2.27 8.61 -2.80
CA HIS A 134 -1.18 9.00 -1.92
C HIS A 134 -1.30 8.37 -0.53
N LYS A 135 -2.52 8.33 0.02
CA LYS A 135 -2.80 7.69 1.30
C LYS A 135 -2.57 6.18 1.25
N LEU A 136 -2.96 5.49 0.16
CA LEU A 136 -2.69 4.07 -0.04
C LEU A 136 -1.18 3.78 -0.03
N ARG A 137 -0.41 4.56 -0.79
CA ARG A 137 1.05 4.42 -0.81
C ARG A 137 1.70 4.76 0.54
N HIS A 138 1.15 5.71 1.29
CA HIS A 138 1.60 5.98 2.67
C HIS A 138 1.32 4.81 3.60
N ASN A 139 0.17 4.14 3.43
CA ASN A 139 -0.13 2.91 4.18
C ASN A 139 0.88 1.81 3.89
N PHE A 140 1.16 1.54 2.60
CA PHE A 140 2.21 0.60 2.22
C PHE A 140 3.52 0.91 2.93
N ALA A 141 4.01 2.15 2.78
CA ALA A 141 5.31 2.54 3.32
C ALA A 141 5.40 2.43 4.84
N THR A 142 4.32 2.79 5.55
CA THR A 142 4.29 2.72 7.01
C THR A 142 4.18 1.29 7.49
N ASN A 143 3.30 0.47 6.89
CA ASN A 143 3.15 -0.93 7.25
C ASN A 143 4.44 -1.70 6.96
N TYR A 144 5.10 -1.47 5.83
CA TYR A 144 6.40 -2.07 5.53
C TYR A 144 7.41 -1.85 6.68
N ILE A 145 7.53 -0.63 7.17
CA ILE A 145 8.46 -0.29 8.26
C ILE A 145 8.07 -1.00 9.56
N ILE A 146 6.77 -1.06 9.88
CA ILE A 146 6.27 -1.70 11.10
C ILE A 146 6.45 -3.22 11.02
N ASP A 147 6.01 -3.84 9.92
CA ASP A 147 6.08 -5.29 9.71
C ASP A 147 7.54 -5.78 9.68
N HIS A 148 8.42 -4.97 9.06
CA HIS A 148 9.85 -5.28 9.03
C HIS A 148 10.47 -5.23 10.43
N TYR A 149 10.11 -4.22 11.24
CA TYR A 149 10.55 -4.14 12.63
C TYR A 149 9.99 -5.30 13.46
N ASP A 150 8.71 -5.61 13.33
CA ASP A 150 8.06 -6.70 14.06
C ASP A 150 8.71 -8.07 13.74
N LYS A 151 9.20 -8.24 12.50
CA LYS A 151 9.82 -9.50 12.05
C LYS A 151 11.32 -9.60 12.37
N TYR A 152 12.06 -8.50 12.23
CA TYR A 152 13.52 -8.51 12.25
C TYR A 152 14.15 -7.65 13.37
N GLY A 153 13.38 -6.83 14.07
CA GLY A 153 13.84 -5.98 15.17
C GLY A 153 14.53 -4.68 14.77
N TYR A 154 14.54 -4.31 13.48
CA TYR A 154 15.12 -3.06 12.99
C TYR A 154 14.31 -2.44 11.85
N PHE A 155 14.52 -1.14 11.60
CA PHE A 155 13.84 -0.37 10.57
C PHE A 155 14.67 -0.34 9.27
N ASP A 156 14.19 -0.98 8.21
CA ASP A 156 14.85 -0.97 6.91
C ASP A 156 14.35 0.17 6.02
N SER A 157 14.87 1.36 6.25
CA SER A 157 14.54 2.55 5.46
C SER A 157 15.16 2.53 4.06
N TYR A 158 16.28 1.84 3.88
CA TYR A 158 16.97 1.79 2.60
C TYR A 158 16.18 0.95 1.57
N THR A 159 15.80 -0.27 1.93
CA THR A 159 14.97 -1.10 1.05
C THR A 159 13.63 -0.41 0.76
N LEU A 160 13.00 0.21 1.77
CA LEU A 160 11.77 0.98 1.52
C LEU A 160 11.99 2.14 0.55
N MET A 161 13.12 2.84 0.64
CA MET A 161 13.50 3.91 -0.30
C MET A 161 13.54 3.39 -1.74
N VAL A 162 14.18 2.23 -1.95
CA VAL A 162 14.27 1.56 -3.26
C VAL A 162 12.88 1.15 -3.75
N LEU A 163 12.08 0.46 -2.94
CA LEU A 163 10.72 0.02 -3.28
C LEU A 163 9.82 1.19 -3.67
N LEU A 164 9.94 2.32 -2.99
CA LEU A 164 9.17 3.52 -3.31
C LEU A 164 9.76 4.30 -4.51
N GLY A 165 10.98 4.05 -4.92
CA GLY A 165 11.69 4.85 -5.93
C GLY A 165 11.83 6.30 -5.48
N HIS A 166 12.28 6.51 -4.24
CA HIS A 166 12.71 7.82 -3.74
C HIS A 166 14.18 8.03 -4.09
N GLU A 167 14.54 9.23 -4.50
CA GLU A 167 15.93 9.59 -4.81
C GLU A 167 16.74 9.84 -3.54
N GLU A 168 16.08 10.35 -2.49
CA GLU A 168 16.71 10.70 -1.23
C GLU A 168 16.09 9.93 -0.07
N ILE A 169 16.93 9.43 0.82
CA ILE A 169 16.53 8.71 2.04
C ILE A 169 15.68 9.59 2.97
N SER A 170 15.94 10.88 3.01
CA SER A 170 15.20 11.87 3.81
C SER A 170 13.69 11.84 3.55
N THR A 171 13.29 11.55 2.31
CA THR A 171 11.88 11.40 1.94
C THR A 171 11.25 10.16 2.58
N THR A 172 12.04 9.13 2.88
CA THR A 172 11.61 7.87 3.47
C THR A 172 11.66 7.90 5.01
N GLU A 173 12.57 8.66 5.61
CA GLU A 173 12.77 8.73 7.06
C GLU A 173 11.51 9.11 7.83
N ARG A 174 10.58 9.87 7.24
CA ARG A 174 9.30 10.19 7.87
C ARG A 174 8.48 8.95 8.22
N TYR A 175 8.59 7.86 7.43
CA TYR A 175 7.90 6.60 7.69
C TYR A 175 8.55 5.85 8.86
N VAL A 176 9.89 5.90 8.94
CA VAL A 176 10.64 5.36 10.08
C VAL A 176 10.26 6.09 11.36
N HIS A 177 10.21 7.43 11.32
CA HIS A 177 9.81 8.22 12.48
C HIS A 177 8.40 7.86 12.95
N TYR A 178 7.45 7.71 12.03
CA TYR A 178 6.10 7.29 12.37
C TYR A 178 6.04 5.85 12.87
N GLY A 179 6.75 4.92 12.23
CA GLY A 179 6.87 3.53 12.67
C GLY A 179 7.37 3.43 14.11
N LYS A 180 8.42 4.19 14.46
CA LYS A 180 8.93 4.29 15.84
C LYS A 180 7.85 4.74 16.83
N GLN A 181 7.02 5.73 16.47
CA GLN A 181 5.93 6.17 17.33
C GLN A 181 4.86 5.09 17.52
N VAL A 182 4.51 4.36 16.46
CA VAL A 182 3.54 3.25 16.54
C VAL A 182 4.08 2.13 17.42
N ILE A 183 5.32 1.71 17.21
CA ILE A 183 5.95 0.66 18.03
C ILE A 183 6.03 1.10 19.50
N ALA A 184 6.53 2.29 19.78
CA ALA A 184 6.60 2.83 21.14
C ALA A 184 5.23 2.90 21.83
N SER A 185 4.15 3.17 21.08
CA SER A 185 2.79 3.21 21.63
C SER A 185 2.23 1.82 21.96
N ARG A 186 2.77 0.75 21.37
CA ARG A 186 2.39 -0.65 21.68
C ARG A 186 3.04 -1.14 22.97
N GLU A 187 4.23 -0.63 23.30
CA GLU A 187 4.96 -0.96 24.51
C GLU A 187 4.32 -0.24 25.71
N ARG A 188 3.33 -0.87 26.33
CA ARG A 188 2.68 -0.36 27.55
C ARG A 188 3.47 -0.65 28.82
N CYS A 189 4.71 -1.11 28.73
CA CYS A 189 5.53 -1.46 29.88
C CYS A 189 6.16 -0.23 30.51
N SER A 190 5.44 0.39 31.47
CA SER A 190 6.04 1.31 32.42
C SER A 190 7.06 0.57 33.29
N HIS A 191 8.23 1.17 33.54
CA HIS A 191 9.18 0.62 34.52
C HIS A 191 8.53 0.47 35.90
N LEU A 192 7.62 1.38 36.26
CA LEU A 192 6.84 1.31 37.49
C LEU A 192 5.91 0.12 37.52
N ASP A 193 5.20 -0.17 36.42
CA ASP A 193 4.33 -1.33 36.32
C ASP A 193 5.11 -2.63 36.54
N ARG A 194 6.28 -2.75 35.92
CA ARG A 194 7.17 -3.91 36.09
C ARG A 194 7.65 -4.06 37.52
N VAL A 195 8.00 -2.97 38.19
CA VAL A 195 8.49 -3.00 39.57
C VAL A 195 7.36 -3.31 40.57
N PHE A 196 6.18 -2.72 40.39
CA PHE A 196 5.13 -2.75 41.40
C PHE A 196 3.96 -3.70 41.09
N LEU A 197 3.69 -4.01 39.82
CA LEU A 197 2.56 -4.88 39.45
C LEU A 197 2.99 -6.30 39.10
N ASP A 198 4.10 -6.50 38.39
CA ASP A 198 4.58 -7.84 38.03
C ASP A 198 5.18 -8.60 39.22
N SER A 199 5.75 -7.89 40.20
CA SER A 199 6.22 -8.50 41.45
C SER A 199 5.08 -9.06 42.33
N GLN A 200 3.85 -8.57 42.18
CA GLN A 200 2.70 -9.09 42.93
C GLN A 200 2.17 -10.41 42.34
N LYS A 201 2.39 -10.69 41.06
CA LYS A 201 2.01 -11.95 40.41
C LYS A 201 2.91 -13.14 40.80
N SER A 202 4.12 -12.90 41.29
CA SER A 202 5.07 -13.92 41.69
C SER A 202 4.91 -14.36 43.17
N VAL A 203 4.11 -13.67 43.96
CA VAL A 203 3.85 -13.98 45.37
C VAL A 203 2.55 -14.79 45.60
N SER A 204 1.76 -14.98 44.51
CA SER A 204 0.46 -15.69 44.56
C SER A 204 0.51 -17.12 43.95
N LYS A 205 1.68 -17.77 43.99
CA LYS A 205 1.83 -19.18 43.62
C LYS A 205 2.41 -19.99 44.75
#